data_baad21c02fd356dcfb46ddcfe29d0021
#
_entry.id   baad21c02fd356dcfb46ddcfe29d0021
#
_cell.length_a   1.000
_cell.length_b   1.000
_cell.length_c   1.000
_cell.angle_alpha   90.00
_cell.angle_beta   90.00
_cell.angle_gamma   90.00
#
_symmetry.space_group_name_H-M   'P 1'
#
loop_
_entity.id
_entity.type
_entity.pdbx_description
1 polymer ?
#
loop_
_entity_poly.entity_id
_entity_poly.type
_entity_poly.pdbx_seq_one_letter_code
_entity_poly.pdbx_strand_id
1 'polypeptide(L)'
;MASWTFEPGHTEAAFRARHMMVTWVRGSFKDIHGTLEFDRADPLAAEFQGEIDARKIWTGQPERDAHLRSADFFDVERYPTISFRGRTAERTGGTHGRVITELTIRGITREVPLDVSYLGQWETPFWVGDENRGTLHRAGFEARTRIDRHQFGVSWQDRLPGGGVVVGNEIDVVLDVEAILDEDLERTGAIAYYRGES
;
A
#
# COMPACT_ATOMS: atom_id res chain seq x y z
N MET A 1 -5.76 -4.59 21.93
CA MET A 1 -5.43 -3.89 20.68
C MET A 1 -6.69 -3.18 20.21
N ALA A 2 -6.57 -2.04 19.58
CA ALA A 2 -7.69 -1.33 18.98
C ALA A 2 -7.67 -1.55 17.46
N SER A 3 -8.86 -1.58 16.86
CA SER A 3 -9.02 -1.73 15.40
C SER A 3 -9.04 -0.36 14.73
N TRP A 4 -8.37 -0.28 13.61
CA TRP A 4 -8.21 0.91 12.78
C TRP A 4 -8.49 0.58 11.33
N THR A 5 -9.17 1.46 10.63
CA THR A 5 -9.44 1.34 9.20
C THR A 5 -8.55 2.32 8.43
N PHE A 6 -7.97 1.89 7.32
CA PHE A 6 -7.17 2.77 6.45
C PHE A 6 -8.04 3.90 5.89
N GLU A 7 -7.48 5.07 5.80
CA GLU A 7 -8.08 6.22 5.12
C GLU A 7 -7.67 6.18 3.63
N PRO A 8 -8.58 5.79 2.70
CA PRO A 8 -8.19 5.51 1.32
C PRO A 8 -7.68 6.72 0.53
N GLY A 9 -8.14 7.93 0.90
CA GLY A 9 -7.71 9.17 0.26
C GLY A 9 -6.28 9.59 0.62
N HIS A 10 -5.77 9.11 1.76
CA HIS A 10 -4.44 9.44 2.27
C HIS A 10 -3.52 8.23 2.41
N THR A 11 -3.96 7.07 1.88
CA THR A 11 -3.13 5.85 1.84
C THR A 11 -2.69 5.57 0.41
N GLU A 12 -1.39 5.46 0.20
CA GLU A 12 -0.79 5.30 -1.12
C GLU A 12 0.33 4.25 -1.10
N ALA A 13 0.40 3.43 -2.15
CA ALA A 13 1.55 2.59 -2.46
C ALA A 13 2.28 3.16 -3.66
N ALA A 14 3.30 3.97 -3.42
CA ALA A 14 4.16 4.53 -4.44
C ALA A 14 5.26 3.53 -4.83
N PHE A 15 5.60 3.46 -6.10
CA PHE A 15 6.67 2.61 -6.59
C PHE A 15 7.55 3.29 -7.63
N ARG A 16 8.75 2.75 -7.81
CA ARG A 16 9.61 3.13 -8.93
C ARG A 16 10.37 1.93 -9.49
N ALA A 17 10.55 1.93 -10.80
CA ALA A 17 11.30 0.95 -11.56
C ALA A 17 12.36 1.62 -12.44
N ARG A 18 13.52 0.99 -12.63
CA ARG A 18 14.49 1.44 -13.63
C ARG A 18 13.94 1.26 -15.03
N HIS A 19 14.08 2.28 -15.86
CA HIS A 19 13.72 2.24 -17.28
C HIS A 19 14.97 2.41 -18.13
N MET A 20 15.21 1.43 -19.00
CA MET A 20 16.39 1.35 -19.89
C MET A 20 17.72 1.56 -19.15
N MET A 21 17.76 1.32 -17.84
CA MET A 21 18.88 1.54 -16.92
C MET A 21 19.36 3.00 -16.80
N VAL A 22 18.68 3.96 -17.44
CA VAL A 22 19.09 5.39 -17.49
C VAL A 22 18.23 6.31 -16.63
N THR A 23 16.97 5.93 -16.34
CA THR A 23 16.05 6.75 -15.54
C THR A 23 15.13 5.90 -14.67
N TRP A 24 14.24 6.55 -13.94
CA TRP A 24 13.21 5.94 -13.12
C TRP A 24 11.82 6.28 -13.66
N VAL A 25 11.01 5.27 -13.87
CA VAL A 25 9.55 5.41 -13.97
C VAL A 25 9.00 5.31 -12.56
N ARG A 26 8.12 6.24 -12.21
CA ARG A 26 7.38 6.26 -10.94
C ARG A 26 5.91 6.05 -11.22
N GLY A 27 5.24 5.45 -10.27
CA GLY A 27 3.80 5.28 -10.29
C GLY A 27 3.28 4.98 -8.89
N SER A 28 1.98 4.85 -8.78
CA SER A 28 1.32 4.54 -7.51
C SER A 28 0.01 3.80 -7.69
N PHE A 29 -0.42 3.19 -6.59
CA PHE A 29 -1.79 2.77 -6.35
C PHE A 29 -2.34 3.63 -5.22
N LYS A 30 -3.55 4.14 -5.42
CA LYS A 30 -4.34 4.88 -4.42
C LYS A 30 -5.61 4.15 -4.11
N ASP A 31 -6.39 4.68 -3.18
CA ASP A 31 -7.66 4.10 -2.77
C ASP A 31 -7.46 2.67 -2.25
N ILE A 32 -6.53 2.55 -1.32
CA ILE A 32 -6.14 1.30 -0.67
C ILE A 32 -7.04 1.10 0.53
N HIS A 33 -7.74 -0.03 0.57
CA HIS A 33 -8.60 -0.42 1.69
C HIS A 33 -7.91 -1.46 2.55
N GLY A 34 -8.02 -1.31 3.86
CA GLY A 34 -7.41 -2.24 4.79
C GLY A 34 -7.72 -1.92 6.24
N THR A 35 -7.32 -2.83 7.09
CA THR A 35 -7.44 -2.72 8.54
C THR A 35 -6.10 -2.93 9.22
N LEU A 36 -5.97 -2.33 10.38
CA LEU A 36 -4.78 -2.40 11.21
C LEU A 36 -5.23 -2.58 12.67
N GLU A 37 -4.65 -3.54 13.35
CA GLU A 37 -4.86 -3.74 14.79
C GLU A 37 -3.56 -3.46 15.54
N PHE A 38 -3.59 -2.54 16.47
CA PHE A 38 -2.45 -2.26 17.34
C PHE A 38 -2.86 -1.69 18.69
N ASP A 39 -1.95 -1.75 19.65
CA ASP A 39 -2.07 -1.04 20.91
C ASP A 39 -1.50 0.38 20.77
N ARG A 40 -2.29 1.39 21.14
CA ARG A 40 -1.85 2.80 21.09
C ARG A 40 -0.59 3.06 21.94
N ALA A 41 -0.37 2.26 22.98
CA ALA A 41 0.84 2.31 23.81
C ALA A 41 2.01 1.55 23.16
N ASP A 42 1.72 0.66 22.18
CA ASP A 42 2.69 -0.15 21.45
C ASP A 42 2.36 -0.25 19.95
N PRO A 43 2.48 0.85 19.20
CA PRO A 43 2.06 0.90 17.79
C PRO A 43 2.88 0.02 16.86
N LEU A 44 3.99 -0.53 17.32
CA LEU A 44 4.78 -1.48 16.54
C LEU A 44 4.37 -2.94 16.77
N ALA A 45 3.53 -3.25 17.76
CA ALA A 45 2.90 -4.57 17.89
C ALA A 45 1.59 -4.56 17.09
N ALA A 46 1.69 -4.66 15.77
CA ALA A 46 0.59 -4.47 14.85
C ALA A 46 0.34 -5.69 13.96
N GLU A 47 -0.92 -5.94 13.67
CA GLU A 47 -1.38 -6.85 12.61
C GLU A 47 -2.19 -6.05 11.60
N PHE A 48 -2.02 -6.35 10.31
CA PHE A 48 -2.72 -5.62 9.25
C PHE A 48 -3.06 -6.51 8.07
N GLN A 49 -4.08 -6.10 7.34
CA GLN A 49 -4.48 -6.70 6.08
C GLN A 49 -5.16 -5.67 5.19
N GLY A 50 -5.14 -5.90 3.89
CA GLY A 50 -5.83 -5.04 2.96
C GLY A 50 -5.71 -5.50 1.52
N GLU A 51 -6.32 -4.69 0.66
CA GLU A 51 -6.43 -4.93 -0.77
C GLU A 51 -6.20 -3.65 -1.56
N ILE A 52 -5.62 -3.83 -2.75
CA ILE A 52 -5.38 -2.78 -3.73
C ILE A 52 -6.03 -3.19 -5.03
N ASP A 53 -6.84 -2.34 -5.63
CA ASP A 53 -7.35 -2.54 -6.98
C ASP A 53 -6.22 -2.33 -7.99
N ALA A 54 -5.72 -3.42 -8.58
CA ALA A 54 -4.63 -3.38 -9.56
C ALA A 54 -4.97 -2.59 -10.83
N ARG A 55 -6.28 -2.41 -11.14
CA ARG A 55 -6.74 -1.62 -12.28
C ARG A 55 -6.46 -0.12 -12.11
N LYS A 56 -6.27 0.33 -10.87
CA LYS A 56 -6.00 1.73 -10.49
C LYS A 56 -4.53 2.11 -10.56
N ILE A 57 -3.66 1.26 -11.14
CA ILE A 57 -2.26 1.63 -11.36
C ILE A 57 -2.17 2.89 -12.21
N TRP A 58 -1.35 3.82 -11.73
CA TRP A 58 -1.16 5.11 -12.38
C TRP A 58 0.32 5.50 -12.41
N THR A 59 0.80 5.92 -13.59
CA THR A 59 2.17 6.40 -13.80
C THR A 59 2.21 7.76 -14.51
N GLY A 60 1.05 8.36 -14.76
CA GLY A 60 0.92 9.64 -15.47
C GLY A 60 1.02 9.54 -16.99
N GLN A 61 1.05 8.33 -17.57
CA GLN A 61 1.06 8.11 -19.02
C GLN A 61 0.03 7.02 -19.39
N PRO A 62 -1.10 7.37 -20.04
CA PRO A 62 -2.21 6.44 -20.28
C PRO A 62 -1.85 5.17 -21.04
N GLU A 63 -0.98 5.26 -22.05
CA GLU A 63 -0.55 4.10 -22.85
C GLU A 63 0.27 3.11 -22.00
N ARG A 64 1.18 3.63 -21.18
CA ARG A 64 1.95 2.80 -20.24
C ARG A 64 1.04 2.18 -19.20
N ASP A 65 0.11 2.93 -18.64
CA ASP A 65 -0.84 2.43 -17.66
C ASP A 65 -1.73 1.33 -18.24
N ALA A 66 -2.15 1.46 -19.51
CA ALA A 66 -2.86 0.40 -20.22
C ALA A 66 -1.99 -0.86 -20.41
N HIS A 67 -0.71 -0.69 -20.76
CA HIS A 67 0.22 -1.82 -20.90
C HIS A 67 0.51 -2.48 -19.54
N LEU A 68 0.67 -1.71 -18.47
CA LEU A 68 0.84 -2.26 -17.13
C LEU A 68 -0.38 -3.08 -16.67
N ARG A 69 -1.60 -2.70 -17.07
CA ARG A 69 -2.81 -3.48 -16.78
C ARG A 69 -2.95 -4.76 -17.60
N SER A 70 -2.28 -4.86 -18.75
CA SER A 70 -2.38 -6.00 -19.66
C SER A 70 -1.78 -7.29 -19.10
N ALA A 71 -1.97 -8.40 -19.84
CA ALA A 71 -1.41 -9.73 -19.51
C ALA A 71 0.12 -9.77 -19.46
N ASP A 72 0.80 -8.82 -20.09
CA ASP A 72 2.26 -8.68 -20.03
C ASP A 72 2.75 -8.32 -18.61
N PHE A 73 1.94 -7.57 -17.84
CA PHE A 73 2.30 -7.11 -16.49
C PHE A 73 1.33 -7.62 -15.43
N PHE A 74 0.36 -6.81 -15.00
CA PHE A 74 -0.51 -7.16 -13.87
C PHE A 74 -1.65 -8.11 -14.25
N ASP A 75 -2.04 -8.18 -15.54
CA ASP A 75 -3.14 -9.03 -16.02
C ASP A 75 -4.43 -8.80 -15.20
N VAL A 76 -4.83 -7.54 -15.10
CA VAL A 76 -5.88 -7.10 -14.18
C VAL A 76 -7.27 -7.66 -14.49
N GLU A 77 -7.50 -8.14 -15.72
CA GLU A 77 -8.73 -8.84 -16.11
C GLU A 77 -8.85 -10.18 -15.37
N ARG A 78 -7.73 -10.84 -15.15
CA ARG A 78 -7.66 -12.12 -14.45
C ARG A 78 -7.36 -11.96 -12.96
N TYR A 79 -6.56 -10.94 -12.60
CA TYR A 79 -6.08 -10.69 -11.25
C TYR A 79 -6.32 -9.23 -10.87
N PRO A 80 -7.59 -8.82 -10.64
CA PRO A 80 -7.91 -7.42 -10.38
C PRO A 80 -7.40 -6.89 -9.04
N THR A 81 -7.07 -7.80 -8.10
CA THR A 81 -6.72 -7.45 -6.73
C THR A 81 -5.29 -7.86 -6.39
N ILE A 82 -4.56 -6.94 -5.76
CA ILE A 82 -3.35 -7.22 -5.00
C ILE A 82 -3.77 -7.26 -3.53
N SER A 83 -3.46 -8.36 -2.83
CA SER A 83 -3.78 -8.48 -1.40
C SER A 83 -2.53 -8.57 -0.55
N PHE A 84 -2.64 -8.09 0.67
CA PHE A 84 -1.55 -8.14 1.63
C PHE A 84 -2.07 -8.38 3.05
N ARG A 85 -1.28 -9.10 3.83
CA ARG A 85 -1.49 -9.25 5.28
C ARG A 85 -0.15 -9.43 5.96
N GLY A 86 -0.02 -8.94 7.16
CA GLY A 86 1.24 -9.05 7.89
C GLY A 86 1.10 -8.72 9.35
N ARG A 87 2.21 -8.96 10.05
CA ARG A 87 2.35 -8.63 11.46
C ARG A 87 3.78 -8.21 11.74
N THR A 88 3.97 -7.45 12.79
CA THR A 88 5.30 -7.05 13.24
C THR A 88 6.13 -8.27 13.64
N ALA A 89 7.31 -8.41 13.03
CA ALA A 89 8.25 -9.49 13.32
C ALA A 89 9.36 -9.06 14.28
N GLU A 90 9.81 -7.80 14.19
CA GLU A 90 10.95 -7.31 14.94
C GLU A 90 10.86 -5.79 15.18
N ARG A 91 11.26 -5.33 16.36
CA ARG A 91 11.52 -3.90 16.63
C ARG A 91 12.98 -3.60 16.31
N THR A 92 13.22 -2.59 15.50
CA THR A 92 14.55 -2.15 15.11
C THR A 92 14.94 -0.81 15.73
N GLY A 93 13.99 -0.13 16.39
CA GLY A 93 14.20 1.14 17.11
C GLY A 93 12.94 1.61 17.84
N GLY A 94 12.95 2.81 18.39
CA GLY A 94 11.83 3.36 19.18
C GLY A 94 10.53 3.45 18.40
N THR A 95 10.58 3.96 17.15
CA THR A 95 9.44 4.10 16.23
C THR A 95 9.59 3.26 14.97
N HIS A 96 10.58 2.37 14.91
CA HIS A 96 10.90 1.57 13.72
C HIS A 96 10.79 0.08 14.01
N GLY A 97 10.28 -0.65 13.05
CA GLY A 97 10.15 -2.11 13.10
C GLY A 97 10.29 -2.74 11.73
N ARG A 98 10.44 -4.05 11.73
CA ARG A 98 10.36 -4.89 10.53
C ARG A 98 9.12 -5.75 10.62
N VAL A 99 8.37 -5.74 9.53
CA VAL A 99 7.15 -6.51 9.36
C VAL A 99 7.38 -7.56 8.29
N ILE A 100 6.86 -8.76 8.48
CA ILE A 100 6.78 -9.77 7.42
C ILE A 100 5.36 -9.74 6.87
N THR A 101 5.26 -9.49 5.56
CA THR A 101 3.99 -9.35 4.85
C THR A 101 3.86 -10.46 3.82
N GLU A 102 2.76 -11.21 3.88
CA GLU A 102 2.32 -12.04 2.76
C GLU A 102 1.69 -11.14 1.70
N LEU A 103 2.40 -10.92 0.61
CA LEU A 103 1.96 -10.11 -0.52
C LEU A 103 1.56 -11.02 -1.68
N THR A 104 0.36 -10.81 -2.22
CA THR A 104 -0.15 -11.55 -3.37
C THR A 104 -0.33 -10.62 -4.57
N ILE A 105 0.40 -10.88 -5.64
CA ILE A 105 0.29 -10.18 -6.94
C ILE A 105 0.11 -11.25 -8.02
N ARG A 106 -0.81 -11.06 -8.96
CA ARG A 106 -1.13 -12.04 -10.02
C ARG A 106 -1.39 -13.45 -9.50
N GLY A 107 -2.02 -13.58 -8.33
CA GLY A 107 -2.30 -14.87 -7.70
C GLY A 107 -1.07 -15.58 -7.13
N ILE A 108 0.11 -14.95 -7.12
CA ILE A 108 1.33 -15.50 -6.53
C ILE A 108 1.61 -14.80 -5.21
N THR A 109 1.68 -15.56 -4.14
CA THR A 109 1.97 -15.07 -2.78
C THR A 109 3.44 -15.25 -2.42
N ARG A 110 4.04 -14.22 -1.83
CA ARG A 110 5.40 -14.24 -1.28
C ARG A 110 5.45 -13.51 0.05
N GLU A 111 6.34 -13.95 0.92
CA GLU A 111 6.73 -13.19 2.10
C GLU A 111 7.67 -12.07 1.69
N VAL A 112 7.31 -10.85 2.08
CA VAL A 112 8.07 -9.63 1.78
C VAL A 112 8.33 -8.89 3.09
N PRO A 113 9.59 -8.62 3.44
CA PRO A 113 9.90 -7.78 4.59
C PRO A 113 9.62 -6.32 4.26
N LEU A 114 8.95 -5.62 5.19
CA LEU A 114 8.76 -4.17 5.18
C LEU A 114 9.53 -3.55 6.33
N ASP A 115 10.33 -2.54 6.07
CA ASP A 115 10.85 -1.65 7.11
C ASP A 115 9.81 -0.56 7.37
N VAL A 116 9.27 -0.53 8.59
CA VAL A 116 8.14 0.32 8.98
C VAL A 116 8.55 1.37 9.98
N SER A 117 8.06 2.58 9.79
CA SER A 117 8.18 3.71 10.72
C SER A 117 6.80 4.14 11.18
N TYR A 118 6.59 4.19 12.49
CA TYR A 118 5.43 4.84 13.08
C TYR A 118 5.66 6.36 13.14
N LEU A 119 4.76 7.13 12.55
CA LEU A 119 4.89 8.59 12.40
C LEU A 119 4.19 9.37 13.51
N GLY A 120 3.33 8.70 14.28
CA GLY A 120 2.59 9.31 15.38
C GLY A 120 1.08 9.13 15.24
N GLN A 121 0.36 9.65 16.25
CA GLN A 121 -1.10 9.66 16.26
C GLN A 121 -1.60 11.00 16.80
N TRP A 122 -2.75 11.46 16.25
CA TRP A 122 -3.36 12.74 16.56
C TRP A 122 -4.88 12.61 16.63
N GLU A 123 -5.49 13.40 17.47
CA GLU A 123 -6.92 13.68 17.45
C GLU A 123 -7.16 14.90 16.56
N THR A 124 -7.99 14.75 15.53
CA THR A 124 -8.24 15.77 14.51
C THR A 124 -9.72 16.06 14.39
N PRO A 125 -10.15 17.32 14.09
CA PRO A 125 -11.54 17.62 13.79
C PRO A 125 -12.02 16.85 12.56
N PHE A 126 -13.28 16.40 12.59
CA PHE A 126 -13.93 15.74 11.46
C PHE A 126 -15.11 16.57 10.95
N TRP A 127 -15.04 16.92 9.68
CA TRP A 127 -16.05 17.75 9.01
C TRP A 127 -16.67 17.00 7.85
N VAL A 128 -17.99 17.11 7.68
CA VAL A 128 -18.71 16.65 6.50
C VAL A 128 -19.42 17.87 5.91
N GLY A 129 -18.90 18.40 4.79
CA GLY A 129 -19.26 19.73 4.32
C GLY A 129 -18.91 20.80 5.40
N ASP A 130 -19.89 21.60 5.80
CA ASP A 130 -19.73 22.63 6.85
C ASP A 130 -20.10 22.12 8.26
N GLU A 131 -20.49 20.86 8.41
CA GLU A 131 -20.91 20.28 9.69
C GLU A 131 -19.73 19.62 10.41
N ASN A 132 -19.44 20.07 11.63
CA ASN A 132 -18.49 19.41 12.52
C ASN A 132 -19.14 18.17 13.14
N ARG A 133 -18.60 16.99 12.83
CA ARG A 133 -19.04 15.68 13.33
C ARG A 133 -18.26 15.18 14.54
N GLY A 134 -17.43 16.03 15.14
CA GLY A 134 -16.59 15.72 16.28
C GLY A 134 -15.12 15.54 15.91
N THR A 135 -14.44 14.58 16.53
CA THR A 135 -13.03 14.30 16.31
C THR A 135 -12.78 12.85 15.92
N LEU A 136 -11.70 12.60 15.19
CA LEU A 136 -11.21 11.30 14.85
C LEU A 136 -9.75 11.15 15.32
N HIS A 137 -9.42 10.01 15.93
CA HIS A 137 -8.03 9.64 16.15
C HIS A 137 -7.45 9.07 14.87
N ARG A 138 -6.32 9.63 14.44
CA ARG A 138 -5.58 9.20 13.25
C ARG A 138 -4.18 8.75 13.62
N ALA A 139 -3.70 7.69 12.99
CA ALA A 139 -2.34 7.19 13.14
C ALA A 139 -1.66 7.11 11.78
N GLY A 140 -0.38 7.50 11.71
CA GLY A 140 0.42 7.49 10.50
C GLY A 140 1.53 6.46 10.54
N PHE A 141 1.75 5.78 9.40
CA PHE A 141 2.85 4.85 9.20
C PHE A 141 3.47 5.06 7.82
N GLU A 142 4.77 4.89 7.72
CA GLU A 142 5.49 4.74 6.46
C GLU A 142 6.12 3.36 6.43
N ALA A 143 6.01 2.65 5.31
CA ALA A 143 6.72 1.39 5.12
C ALA A 143 7.49 1.40 3.81
N ARG A 144 8.66 0.74 3.80
CA ARG A 144 9.56 0.66 2.64
C ARG A 144 9.97 -0.77 2.38
N THR A 145 10.03 -1.12 1.09
CA THR A 145 10.56 -2.41 0.67
C THR A 145 11.12 -2.33 -0.75
N ARG A 146 11.81 -3.41 -1.12
CA ARG A 146 12.22 -3.67 -2.51
C ARG A 146 11.84 -5.10 -2.87
N ILE A 147 11.16 -5.27 -3.98
CA ILE A 147 10.69 -6.57 -4.48
C ILE A 147 11.26 -6.85 -5.87
N ASP A 148 11.52 -8.13 -6.16
CA ASP A 148 11.75 -8.60 -7.53
C ASP A 148 10.40 -8.93 -8.17
N ARG A 149 9.98 -8.17 -9.18
CA ARG A 149 8.72 -8.34 -9.90
C ARG A 149 8.56 -9.72 -10.54
N HIS A 150 9.67 -10.38 -10.89
CA HIS A 150 9.65 -11.71 -11.50
C HIS A 150 9.14 -12.78 -10.51
N GLN A 151 9.35 -12.60 -9.21
CA GLN A 151 8.83 -13.50 -8.18
C GLN A 151 7.30 -13.55 -8.14
N PHE A 152 6.64 -12.55 -8.72
CA PHE A 152 5.19 -12.44 -8.83
C PHE A 152 4.67 -12.68 -10.27
N GLY A 153 5.51 -13.20 -11.16
CA GLY A 153 5.13 -13.46 -12.54
C GLY A 153 4.95 -12.22 -13.40
N VAL A 154 5.33 -11.03 -12.92
CA VAL A 154 5.38 -9.78 -13.70
C VAL A 154 6.71 -9.76 -14.46
N SER A 155 6.80 -10.52 -15.55
CA SER A 155 8.08 -10.89 -16.17
C SER A 155 8.31 -10.30 -17.55
N TRP A 156 7.36 -9.52 -18.10
CA TRP A 156 7.55 -8.89 -19.40
C TRP A 156 8.88 -8.13 -19.46
N GLN A 157 9.58 -8.32 -20.56
CA GLN A 157 10.89 -7.73 -20.76
C GLN A 157 11.19 -7.61 -22.26
N ASP A 158 11.78 -6.51 -22.65
CA ASP A 158 12.44 -6.37 -23.93
C ASP A 158 13.94 -6.07 -23.73
N ARG A 159 14.76 -6.45 -24.69
CA ARG A 159 16.21 -6.32 -24.61
C ARG A 159 16.68 -5.12 -25.41
N LEU A 160 17.60 -4.36 -24.84
CA LEU A 160 18.24 -3.28 -25.53
C LEU A 160 19.41 -3.79 -26.38
N PRO A 161 19.67 -3.19 -27.57
CA PRO A 161 20.87 -3.43 -28.32
C PRO A 161 22.11 -3.19 -27.42
N GLY A 162 23.06 -4.12 -27.40
CA GLY A 162 24.26 -4.00 -26.58
C GLY A 162 24.14 -4.56 -25.16
N GLY A 163 22.98 -5.16 -24.79
CA GLY A 163 22.82 -5.92 -23.55
C GLY A 163 22.28 -5.07 -22.39
N GLY A 164 21.14 -4.74 -22.30
CA GLY A 164 20.41 -4.07 -21.23
C GLY A 164 18.97 -4.52 -21.21
N VAL A 165 18.20 -4.03 -20.25
CA VAL A 165 16.78 -4.35 -20.11
C VAL A 165 15.95 -3.08 -20.15
N VAL A 166 14.75 -3.17 -20.72
CA VAL A 166 13.83 -2.04 -20.77
C VAL A 166 13.26 -1.72 -19.39
N VAL A 167 12.92 -2.74 -18.60
CA VAL A 167 12.37 -2.60 -17.25
C VAL A 167 13.25 -3.33 -16.24
N GLY A 168 13.69 -2.62 -15.21
CA GLY A 168 14.45 -3.24 -14.11
C GLY A 168 13.62 -4.29 -13.37
N ASN A 169 14.30 -5.28 -12.81
CA ASN A 169 13.64 -6.38 -12.09
C ASN A 169 13.22 -5.93 -10.69
N GLU A 170 14.06 -5.14 -10.02
CA GLU A 170 13.81 -4.64 -8.68
C GLU A 170 12.91 -3.39 -8.73
N ILE A 171 11.88 -3.42 -7.92
CA ILE A 171 10.91 -2.34 -7.72
C ILE A 171 11.07 -1.84 -6.31
N ASP A 172 11.43 -0.57 -6.14
CA ASP A 172 11.37 0.10 -4.83
C ASP A 172 9.92 0.51 -4.55
N VAL A 173 9.42 0.21 -3.36
CA VAL A 173 8.05 0.53 -2.92
C VAL A 173 8.10 1.32 -1.63
N VAL A 174 7.29 2.37 -1.57
CA VAL A 174 7.02 3.15 -0.36
C VAL A 174 5.51 3.16 -0.13
N LEU A 175 5.11 2.84 1.08
CA LEU A 175 3.71 2.85 1.51
C LEU A 175 3.56 3.98 2.51
N ASP A 176 2.66 4.90 2.23
CA ASP A 176 2.18 5.90 3.18
C ASP A 176 0.79 5.48 3.62
N VAL A 177 0.59 5.30 4.93
CA VAL A 177 -0.65 4.79 5.50
C VAL A 177 -1.15 5.75 6.56
N GLU A 178 -2.36 6.25 6.38
CA GLU A 178 -3.16 6.86 7.41
C GLU A 178 -4.25 5.88 7.84
N ALA A 179 -4.41 5.69 9.16
CA ALA A 179 -5.46 4.85 9.72
C ALA A 179 -6.29 5.63 10.74
N ILE A 180 -7.60 5.38 10.77
CA ILE A 180 -8.56 6.02 11.64
C ILE A 180 -9.10 4.98 12.61
N LEU A 181 -9.24 5.34 13.89
CA LEU A 181 -9.77 4.47 14.93
C LEU A 181 -11.23 4.09 14.63
N ASP A 182 -11.53 2.81 14.61
CA ASP A 182 -12.86 2.28 14.25
C ASP A 182 -13.96 2.78 15.20
N GLU A 183 -13.67 2.88 16.49
CA GLU A 183 -14.60 3.43 17.48
C GLU A 183 -15.06 4.86 17.13
N ASP A 184 -14.17 5.68 16.57
CA ASP A 184 -14.53 7.04 16.11
C ASP A 184 -15.33 6.99 14.82
N LEU A 185 -15.00 6.08 13.90
CA LEU A 185 -15.76 5.89 12.66
C LEU A 185 -17.18 5.40 12.93
N GLU A 186 -17.36 4.49 13.88
CA GLU A 186 -18.66 4.02 14.33
C GLU A 186 -19.48 5.15 14.97
N ARG A 187 -18.87 5.88 15.89
CA ARG A 187 -19.49 7.03 16.58
C ARG A 187 -19.95 8.13 15.62
N THR A 188 -19.19 8.37 14.55
CA THR A 188 -19.51 9.39 13.54
C THR A 188 -20.36 8.86 12.38
N GLY A 189 -20.63 7.55 12.33
CA GLY A 189 -21.37 6.89 11.25
C GLY A 189 -20.61 6.79 9.93
N ALA A 190 -19.29 6.95 9.95
CA ALA A 190 -18.45 6.98 8.74
C ALA A 190 -17.81 5.62 8.38
N ILE A 191 -17.97 4.58 9.20
CA ILE A 191 -17.23 3.33 9.05
C ILE A 191 -17.45 2.61 7.71
N ALA A 192 -18.70 2.56 7.23
CA ALA A 192 -19.02 1.92 5.95
C ALA A 192 -18.33 2.61 4.77
N TYR A 193 -18.27 3.95 4.78
CA TYR A 193 -17.59 4.73 3.76
C TYR A 193 -16.10 4.38 3.67
N TYR A 194 -15.41 4.35 4.82
CA TYR A 194 -13.97 4.07 4.84
C TYR A 194 -13.63 2.59 4.57
N ARG A 195 -14.54 1.67 4.85
CA ARG A 195 -14.38 0.25 4.51
C ARG A 195 -14.76 -0.11 3.06
N GLY A 196 -15.31 0.85 2.31
CA GLY A 196 -15.75 0.61 0.94
C GLY A 196 -16.99 -0.29 0.84
N GLU A 197 -17.83 -0.29 1.88
CA GLU A 197 -19.06 -1.11 2.00
C GLU A 197 -20.32 -0.36 1.50
N SER A 198 -20.16 0.82 0.90
CA SER A 198 -21.26 1.70 0.45
C SER A 198 -21.54 1.59 -1.06
#